data_abf1df767c0faaa2173e9c53edc6b67e
#
_entry.id   abf1df767c0faaa2173e9c53edc6b67e
#
_cell.length_a   1.000
_cell.length_b   1.000
_cell.length_c   1.000
_cell.angle_alpha   90.00
_cell.angle_beta   90.00
_cell.angle_gamma   90.00
#
_symmetry.space_group_name_H-M   'P 1'
#
loop_
_entity.id
_entity.type
_entity.pdbx_description
1 polymer ?
#
loop_
_entity_poly.entity_id
_entity_poly.type
_entity_poly.pdbx_seq_one_letter_code
_entity_poly.pdbx_strand_id
1 'polypeptide(L)'
;MVTTSVRPASRPLNFWACLGIPAVAAIILVLLELTSLDMDLARLFYDPVAGQFIGRHSYLLEDILHDRAKQVVIGFSVFAILGFTGAFFIDRLKPFKRELGCLVLSLALATSFVTPMKAVTAVQCPWSLEQFGGHETYSELLSPRPATDKPGRCWPGGHAATGFTLFALFFALRDRRPRLARQAFVFAFALGTVFSVSRMMQGAHFFSHNVWTAIFCWMICLGAYYYILYRPGSEVEAAGKAEAVGA
;
A
#
# COMPACT_ATOMS: atom_id res chain seq x y z
N MET A 1 -6.27 -7.68 41.92
CA MET A 1 -4.88 -7.48 41.44
C MET A 1 -4.93 -7.20 39.95
N VAL A 2 -4.76 -5.94 39.55
CA VAL A 2 -4.64 -5.57 38.13
C VAL A 2 -3.18 -5.84 37.75
N THR A 3 -2.90 -6.96 37.13
CA THR A 3 -1.59 -7.21 36.52
C THR A 3 -1.44 -6.23 35.34
N THR A 4 -0.77 -5.12 35.57
CA THR A 4 -0.28 -4.24 34.50
C THR A 4 0.68 -5.07 33.64
N SER A 5 0.20 -5.62 32.51
CA SER A 5 1.07 -6.29 31.56
C SER A 5 1.97 -5.25 30.93
N VAL A 6 3.17 -5.12 31.44
CA VAL A 6 4.22 -4.28 30.86
C VAL A 6 4.42 -4.75 29.40
N ARG A 7 4.15 -3.88 28.45
CA ARG A 7 4.38 -4.20 27.04
C ARG A 7 5.88 -4.36 26.78
N PRO A 8 6.29 -5.38 26.07
CA PRO A 8 7.69 -5.50 25.67
C PRO A 8 8.09 -4.30 24.78
N ALA A 9 9.35 -3.90 24.89
CA ALA A 9 9.93 -2.91 24.00
C ALA A 9 9.77 -3.32 22.52
N SER A 10 9.56 -2.36 21.65
CA SER A 10 9.46 -2.61 20.23
C SER A 10 10.80 -3.12 19.67
N ARG A 11 10.74 -3.97 18.67
CA ARG A 11 11.93 -4.42 17.95
C ARG A 11 12.62 -3.23 17.28
N PRO A 12 13.95 -3.16 17.26
CA PRO A 12 14.68 -2.09 16.61
C PRO A 12 14.19 -1.88 15.16
N LEU A 13 13.99 -0.63 14.77
CA LEU A 13 13.75 -0.26 13.38
C LEU A 13 15.09 -0.22 12.64
N ASN A 14 15.21 -1.02 11.60
CA ASN A 14 16.28 -0.81 10.64
C ASN A 14 15.86 0.35 9.72
N PHE A 15 16.33 1.55 10.03
CA PHE A 15 15.98 2.77 9.28
C PHE A 15 16.36 2.67 7.81
N TRP A 16 17.47 1.98 7.47
CA TRP A 16 17.83 1.76 6.08
C TRP A 16 16.78 0.91 5.34
N ALA A 17 16.35 -0.20 5.93
CA ALA A 17 15.32 -1.03 5.31
C ALA A 17 13.95 -0.32 5.27
N CYS A 18 13.62 0.46 6.29
CA CYS A 18 12.30 1.08 6.41
C CYS A 18 12.14 2.37 5.59
N LEU A 19 13.19 3.18 5.48
CA LEU A 19 13.20 4.50 4.83
C LEU A 19 14.16 4.56 3.64
N GLY A 20 15.36 4.02 3.77
CA GLY A 20 16.40 4.11 2.73
C GLY A 20 16.00 3.37 1.47
N ILE A 21 15.52 2.14 1.57
CA ILE A 21 15.08 1.36 0.39
C ILE A 21 13.92 2.07 -0.34
N PRO A 22 12.82 2.48 0.32
CA PRO A 22 11.77 3.27 -0.32
C PRO A 22 12.26 4.58 -0.93
N ALA A 23 13.17 5.30 -0.26
CA ALA A 23 13.73 6.54 -0.77
C ALA A 23 14.57 6.31 -2.04
N VAL A 24 15.43 5.29 -2.05
CA VAL A 24 16.22 4.91 -3.24
C VAL A 24 15.29 4.48 -4.37
N ALA A 25 14.26 3.68 -4.07
CA ALA A 25 13.27 3.28 -5.06
C ALA A 25 12.54 4.50 -5.66
N ALA A 26 12.15 5.48 -4.83
CA ALA A 26 11.53 6.71 -5.29
C ALA A 26 12.46 7.53 -6.20
N ILE A 27 13.74 7.66 -5.84
CA ILE A 27 14.75 8.33 -6.69
C ILE A 27 14.89 7.61 -8.03
N ILE A 28 15.00 6.27 -8.01
CA ILE A 28 15.07 5.47 -9.24
C ILE A 28 13.84 5.70 -10.10
N LEU A 29 12.63 5.72 -9.53
CA LEU A 29 11.41 5.97 -10.29
C LEU A 29 11.40 7.36 -10.95
N VAL A 30 11.85 8.40 -10.24
CA VAL A 30 11.98 9.74 -10.83
C VAL A 30 12.98 9.75 -11.99
N LEU A 31 14.10 9.03 -11.87
CA LEU A 31 15.07 8.92 -12.97
C LEU A 31 14.53 8.08 -14.13
N LEU A 32 13.72 7.08 -13.88
CA LEU A 32 13.08 6.25 -14.90
C LEU A 32 12.06 7.02 -15.73
N GLU A 33 11.47 8.11 -15.20
CA GLU A 33 10.62 9.02 -16.00
C GLU A 33 11.35 9.62 -17.21
N LEU A 34 12.69 9.73 -17.14
CA LEU A 34 13.53 10.20 -18.26
C LEU A 34 13.81 9.12 -19.33
N THR A 35 13.22 7.94 -19.16
CA THR A 35 13.42 6.78 -20.04
C THR A 35 12.11 6.29 -20.63
N SER A 36 12.18 5.42 -21.64
CA SER A 36 11.00 4.77 -22.23
C SER A 36 10.51 3.54 -21.47
N LEU A 37 11.06 3.22 -20.28
CA LEU A 37 10.83 1.93 -19.61
C LEU A 37 9.34 1.63 -19.38
N ASP A 38 8.57 2.57 -18.89
CA ASP A 38 7.13 2.38 -18.63
C ASP A 38 6.37 2.10 -19.94
N MET A 39 6.72 2.81 -21.02
CA MET A 39 6.13 2.60 -22.35
C MET A 39 6.52 1.23 -22.92
N ASP A 40 7.78 0.85 -22.77
CA ASP A 40 8.30 -0.42 -23.28
C ASP A 40 7.67 -1.61 -22.54
N LEU A 41 7.54 -1.51 -21.22
CA LEU A 41 6.84 -2.51 -20.41
C LEU A 41 5.33 -2.58 -20.76
N ALA A 42 4.70 -1.44 -21.05
CA ALA A 42 3.29 -1.43 -21.47
C ALA A 42 3.11 -2.10 -22.84
N ARG A 43 4.05 -1.90 -23.77
CA ARG A 43 4.05 -2.54 -25.10
C ARG A 43 4.11 -4.07 -25.03
N LEU A 44 4.74 -4.66 -23.99
CA LEU A 44 4.77 -6.12 -23.82
C LEU A 44 3.36 -6.71 -23.61
N PHE A 45 2.42 -5.92 -23.14
CA PHE A 45 1.04 -6.34 -22.90
C PHE A 45 0.04 -5.82 -23.94
N TYR A 46 0.51 -5.12 -24.96
CA TYR A 46 -0.35 -4.58 -26.02
C TYR A 46 -0.23 -5.41 -27.31
N ASP A 47 -1.37 -5.85 -27.82
CA ASP A 47 -1.45 -6.52 -29.12
C ASP A 47 -1.75 -5.47 -30.21
N PRO A 48 -0.76 -5.14 -31.09
CA PRO A 48 -0.97 -4.14 -32.13
C PRO A 48 -1.90 -4.62 -33.25
N VAL A 49 -2.08 -5.93 -33.42
CA VAL A 49 -2.99 -6.50 -34.44
C VAL A 49 -4.42 -6.40 -33.97
N ALA A 50 -4.67 -6.75 -32.69
CA ALA A 50 -5.99 -6.61 -32.08
C ALA A 50 -6.30 -5.16 -31.66
N GLY A 51 -5.33 -4.25 -31.63
CA GLY A 51 -5.47 -2.86 -31.20
C GLY A 51 -5.87 -2.71 -29.72
N GLN A 52 -5.44 -3.65 -28.88
CA GLN A 52 -5.85 -3.66 -27.46
C GLN A 52 -4.87 -4.38 -26.55
N PHE A 53 -4.97 -4.13 -25.25
CA PHE A 53 -4.21 -4.85 -24.23
C PHE A 53 -4.73 -6.28 -24.06
N ILE A 54 -3.81 -7.26 -23.92
CA ILE A 54 -4.11 -8.70 -23.85
C ILE A 54 -5.03 -9.09 -22.70
N GLY A 55 -5.06 -8.29 -21.62
CA GLY A 55 -5.90 -8.52 -20.45
C GLY A 55 -7.26 -7.79 -20.46
N ARG A 56 -7.58 -7.03 -21.51
CA ARG A 56 -8.72 -6.10 -21.53
C ARG A 56 -10.08 -6.77 -21.30
N HIS A 57 -10.28 -7.99 -21.79
CA HIS A 57 -11.52 -8.75 -21.68
C HIS A 57 -11.36 -10.05 -20.91
N SER A 58 -10.32 -10.14 -20.07
CA SER A 58 -10.06 -11.35 -19.29
C SER A 58 -10.98 -11.43 -18.08
N TYR A 59 -11.89 -12.39 -18.05
CA TYR A 59 -12.75 -12.69 -16.89
C TYR A 59 -11.91 -12.89 -15.61
N LEU A 60 -10.78 -13.60 -15.68
CA LEU A 60 -9.90 -13.80 -14.54
C LEU A 60 -9.38 -12.48 -13.96
N LEU A 61 -8.94 -11.55 -14.85
CA LEU A 61 -8.34 -10.30 -14.42
C LEU A 61 -9.39 -9.28 -13.96
N GLU A 62 -10.58 -9.28 -14.56
CA GLU A 62 -11.63 -8.31 -14.28
C GLU A 62 -12.55 -8.78 -13.15
N ASP A 63 -13.18 -9.94 -13.26
CA ASP A 63 -14.14 -10.40 -12.26
C ASP A 63 -13.47 -10.97 -11.02
N ILE A 64 -12.41 -11.79 -11.15
CA ILE A 64 -11.79 -12.45 -10.01
C ILE A 64 -10.78 -11.55 -9.32
N LEU A 65 -9.78 -11.08 -10.04
CA LEU A 65 -8.70 -10.29 -9.42
C LEU A 65 -9.11 -8.83 -9.16
N HIS A 66 -9.92 -8.23 -10.02
CA HIS A 66 -10.36 -6.86 -9.83
C HIS A 66 -11.50 -6.76 -8.81
N ASP A 67 -12.61 -7.46 -9.01
CA ASP A 67 -13.79 -7.28 -8.18
C ASP A 67 -13.80 -8.18 -6.93
N ARG A 68 -13.63 -9.50 -7.08
CA ARG A 68 -13.75 -10.43 -5.96
C ARG A 68 -12.62 -10.27 -4.94
N ALA A 69 -11.38 -10.16 -5.40
CA ALA A 69 -10.25 -9.99 -4.48
C ALA A 69 -10.29 -8.65 -3.75
N LYS A 70 -10.74 -7.59 -4.41
CA LYS A 70 -11.01 -6.29 -3.77
C LYS A 70 -12.07 -6.43 -2.67
N GLN A 71 -13.18 -7.14 -2.92
CA GLN A 71 -14.23 -7.38 -1.92
C GLN A 71 -13.69 -8.12 -0.70
N VAL A 72 -12.79 -9.10 -0.88
CA VAL A 72 -12.15 -9.82 0.24
C VAL A 72 -11.35 -8.85 1.12
N VAL A 73 -10.58 -7.94 0.53
CA VAL A 73 -9.80 -6.94 1.31
C VAL A 73 -10.71 -5.94 2.00
N ILE A 74 -11.83 -5.54 1.36
CA ILE A 74 -12.85 -4.71 2.02
C ILE A 74 -13.46 -5.46 3.21
N GLY A 75 -13.86 -6.71 3.03
CA GLY A 75 -14.39 -7.56 4.12
C GLY A 75 -13.39 -7.70 5.27
N PHE A 76 -12.11 -7.91 4.96
CA PHE A 76 -11.04 -7.91 5.95
C PHE A 76 -10.94 -6.57 6.71
N SER A 77 -11.05 -5.43 6.00
CA SER A 77 -11.01 -4.10 6.61
C SER A 77 -12.19 -3.88 7.56
N VAL A 78 -13.40 -4.29 7.15
CA VAL A 78 -14.59 -4.27 8.02
C VAL A 78 -14.38 -5.14 9.25
N PHE A 79 -13.84 -6.34 9.10
CA PHE A 79 -13.53 -7.22 10.22
C PHE A 79 -12.49 -6.62 11.18
N ALA A 80 -11.47 -5.94 10.64
CA ALA A 80 -10.48 -5.21 11.46
C ALA A 80 -11.13 -4.07 12.26
N ILE A 81 -12.05 -3.32 11.65
CA ILE A 81 -12.82 -2.27 12.33
C ILE A 81 -13.67 -2.85 13.46
N LEU A 82 -14.40 -3.92 13.20
CA LEU A 82 -15.22 -4.61 14.21
C LEU A 82 -14.34 -5.14 15.36
N GLY A 83 -13.17 -5.70 15.05
CA GLY A 83 -12.20 -6.15 16.05
C GLY A 83 -11.68 -4.98 16.91
N PHE A 84 -11.35 -3.85 16.27
CA PHE A 84 -10.91 -2.64 16.99
C PHE A 84 -12.01 -2.09 17.90
N THR A 85 -13.24 -1.97 17.39
CA THR A 85 -14.40 -1.54 18.18
C THR A 85 -14.68 -2.52 19.31
N GLY A 86 -14.64 -3.82 19.05
CA GLY A 86 -14.80 -4.86 20.06
C GLY A 86 -13.74 -4.80 21.16
N ALA A 87 -12.53 -4.29 20.86
CA ALA A 87 -11.47 -4.15 21.85
C ALA A 87 -11.76 -3.10 22.95
N PHE A 88 -12.83 -2.34 22.83
CA PHE A 88 -13.29 -1.45 23.90
C PHE A 88 -14.21 -2.16 24.91
N PHE A 89 -14.87 -3.22 24.49
CA PHE A 89 -15.91 -3.90 25.26
C PHE A 89 -15.54 -5.33 25.66
N ILE A 90 -14.71 -6.02 24.87
CA ILE A 90 -14.37 -7.44 25.05
C ILE A 90 -12.98 -7.55 25.69
N ASP A 91 -12.89 -8.06 26.92
CA ASP A 91 -11.65 -8.17 27.68
C ASP A 91 -10.54 -8.93 26.94
N ARG A 92 -10.88 -9.97 26.21
CA ARG A 92 -9.92 -10.77 25.41
C ARG A 92 -9.25 -9.96 24.28
N LEU A 93 -9.91 -8.91 23.78
CA LEU A 93 -9.41 -8.06 22.69
C LEU A 93 -8.69 -6.81 23.23
N LYS A 94 -8.95 -6.38 24.47
CA LYS A 94 -8.31 -5.21 25.10
C LYS A 94 -6.78 -5.16 24.94
N PRO A 95 -6.03 -6.27 25.12
CA PRO A 95 -4.57 -6.28 24.96
C PRO A 95 -4.08 -5.96 23.55
N PHE A 96 -4.96 -6.08 22.54
CA PHE A 96 -4.64 -5.87 21.12
C PHE A 96 -5.20 -4.54 20.58
N LYS A 97 -5.84 -3.72 21.42
CA LYS A 97 -6.50 -2.49 21.01
C LYS A 97 -5.61 -1.56 20.19
N ARG A 98 -4.35 -1.39 20.58
CA ARG A 98 -3.42 -0.50 19.87
C ARG A 98 -2.98 -1.09 18.52
N GLU A 99 -2.72 -2.40 18.46
CA GLU A 99 -2.37 -3.11 17.22
C GLU A 99 -3.54 -3.07 16.22
N LEU A 100 -4.76 -3.30 16.70
CA LEU A 100 -5.97 -3.18 15.90
C LEU A 100 -6.22 -1.74 15.45
N GLY A 101 -5.99 -0.75 16.31
CA GLY A 101 -6.07 0.66 15.97
C GLY A 101 -5.04 1.07 14.93
N CYS A 102 -3.80 0.60 15.05
CA CYS A 102 -2.75 0.81 14.06
C CYS A 102 -3.13 0.18 12.70
N LEU A 103 -3.64 -1.06 12.72
CA LEU A 103 -4.10 -1.76 11.53
C LEU A 103 -5.22 -0.96 10.82
N VAL A 104 -6.27 -0.59 11.55
CA VAL A 104 -7.43 0.15 11.00
C VAL A 104 -6.99 1.50 10.45
N LEU A 105 -6.17 2.26 11.19
CA LEU A 105 -5.67 3.55 10.73
C LEU A 105 -4.83 3.42 9.46
N SER A 106 -3.93 2.44 9.42
CA SER A 106 -3.09 2.18 8.23
C SER A 106 -3.94 1.84 7.01
N LEU A 107 -4.92 0.94 7.16
CA LEU A 107 -5.84 0.57 6.07
C LEU A 107 -6.65 1.78 5.59
N ALA A 108 -7.20 2.57 6.51
CA ALA A 108 -7.98 3.75 6.17
C ALA A 108 -7.14 4.81 5.44
N LEU A 109 -5.97 5.16 5.99
CA LEU A 109 -5.11 6.18 5.40
C LEU A 109 -4.56 5.76 4.03
N ALA A 110 -4.10 4.52 3.88
CA ALA A 110 -3.55 4.05 2.61
C ALA A 110 -4.61 4.03 1.49
N THR A 111 -5.83 3.60 1.80
CA THR A 111 -6.92 3.59 0.80
C THR A 111 -7.44 5.00 0.51
N SER A 112 -7.56 5.85 1.53
CA SER A 112 -8.03 7.24 1.37
C SER A 112 -7.04 8.14 0.65
N PHE A 113 -5.74 7.82 0.67
CA PHE A 113 -4.70 8.60 0.01
C PHE A 113 -4.77 8.50 -1.52
N VAL A 114 -5.06 7.31 -2.06
CA VAL A 114 -4.98 7.03 -3.49
C VAL A 114 -6.00 7.81 -4.31
N THR A 115 -7.24 7.92 -3.82
CA THR A 115 -8.34 8.55 -4.59
C THR A 115 -8.11 10.05 -4.85
N PRO A 116 -7.77 10.89 -3.85
CA PRO A 116 -7.43 12.29 -4.07
C PRO A 116 -6.21 12.47 -4.97
N MET A 117 -5.17 11.66 -4.79
CA MET A 117 -3.96 11.74 -5.61
C MET A 117 -4.25 11.52 -7.09
N LYS A 118 -5.14 10.58 -7.44
CA LYS A 118 -5.58 10.37 -8.82
C LYS A 118 -6.26 11.61 -9.43
N ALA A 119 -7.05 12.31 -8.64
CA ALA A 119 -7.74 13.50 -9.10
C ALA A 119 -6.78 14.69 -9.31
N VAL A 120 -5.83 14.87 -8.38
CA VAL A 120 -4.86 15.98 -8.43
C VAL A 120 -3.83 15.78 -9.54
N THR A 121 -3.35 14.56 -9.75
CA THR A 121 -2.27 14.30 -10.71
C THR A 121 -2.77 14.24 -12.15
N ALA A 122 -4.02 13.89 -12.38
CA ALA A 122 -4.65 13.82 -13.71
C ALA A 122 -3.85 13.02 -14.76
N VAL A 123 -3.04 12.03 -14.33
CA VAL A 123 -2.21 11.21 -15.21
C VAL A 123 -3.08 10.26 -16.03
N GLN A 124 -2.82 10.17 -17.33
CA GLN A 124 -3.52 9.27 -18.25
C GLN A 124 -3.08 7.80 -18.06
N CYS A 125 -4.01 6.88 -18.35
CA CYS A 125 -3.72 5.45 -18.34
C CYS A 125 -3.14 5.00 -19.68
N PRO A 126 -2.33 3.93 -19.73
CA PRO A 126 -1.81 3.39 -21.00
C PRO A 126 -2.91 3.21 -22.06
N TRP A 127 -4.04 2.62 -21.70
CA TRP A 127 -5.15 2.37 -22.63
C TRP A 127 -5.81 3.63 -23.22
N SER A 128 -5.58 4.81 -22.63
CA SER A 128 -6.10 6.07 -23.12
C SER A 128 -5.18 6.76 -24.10
N LEU A 129 -3.92 6.32 -24.22
CA LEU A 129 -2.88 6.97 -24.99
C LEU A 129 -2.97 6.61 -26.47
N GLU A 130 -2.63 7.57 -27.34
CA GLU A 130 -2.57 7.38 -28.79
C GLU A 130 -1.72 6.18 -29.20
N GLN A 131 -0.58 5.94 -28.51
CA GLN A 131 0.31 4.82 -28.75
C GLN A 131 -0.33 3.43 -28.54
N PHE A 132 -1.46 3.40 -27.86
CA PHE A 132 -2.20 2.17 -27.54
C PHE A 132 -3.67 2.22 -28.00
N GLY A 133 -3.93 3.00 -29.06
CA GLY A 133 -5.25 3.09 -29.69
C GLY A 133 -6.24 4.00 -28.96
N GLY A 134 -5.79 4.79 -27.98
CA GLY A 134 -6.58 5.85 -27.35
C GLY A 134 -6.47 7.20 -28.07
N HIS A 135 -6.82 8.28 -27.39
CA HIS A 135 -6.85 9.63 -27.97
C HIS A 135 -6.07 10.65 -27.13
N GLU A 136 -5.47 10.23 -26.02
CA GLU A 136 -4.79 11.10 -25.08
C GLU A 136 -3.28 11.10 -25.32
N THR A 137 -2.65 12.24 -25.10
CA THR A 137 -1.19 12.38 -25.22
C THR A 137 -0.52 11.96 -23.92
N TYR A 138 0.60 11.24 -24.02
CA TYR A 138 1.43 10.89 -22.87
C TYR A 138 2.04 12.15 -22.23
N SER A 139 2.13 12.16 -20.92
CA SER A 139 2.90 13.12 -20.15
C SER A 139 3.55 12.45 -18.96
N GLU A 140 4.79 12.82 -18.70
CA GLU A 140 5.54 12.36 -17.53
C GLU A 140 4.88 12.81 -16.23
N LEU A 141 5.14 12.13 -15.11
CA LEU A 141 4.47 12.40 -13.84
C LEU A 141 4.66 13.83 -13.36
N LEU A 142 5.84 14.41 -13.53
CA LEU A 142 6.17 15.77 -13.07
C LEU A 142 5.99 16.85 -14.14
N SER A 143 5.61 16.50 -15.37
CA SER A 143 5.40 17.43 -16.47
C SER A 143 4.00 18.07 -16.42
N PRO A 144 3.83 19.27 -17.01
CA PRO A 144 2.50 19.84 -17.20
C PRO A 144 1.58 18.90 -17.97
N ARG A 145 0.29 18.87 -17.59
CA ARG A 145 -0.68 18.01 -18.29
C ARG A 145 -1.13 18.67 -19.58
N PRO A 146 -1.18 17.94 -20.71
CA PRO A 146 -1.87 18.41 -21.92
C PRO A 146 -3.31 18.79 -21.63
N ALA A 147 -3.83 19.79 -22.34
CA ALA A 147 -5.23 20.14 -22.25
C ALA A 147 -6.09 19.00 -22.78
N THR A 148 -7.08 18.58 -21.99
CA THR A 148 -8.01 17.51 -22.35
C THR A 148 -9.34 17.69 -21.64
N ASP A 149 -10.42 17.26 -22.29
CA ASP A 149 -11.76 17.24 -21.71
C ASP A 149 -11.93 16.07 -20.70
N LYS A 150 -11.01 15.11 -20.71
CA LYS A 150 -11.07 13.92 -19.88
C LYS A 150 -9.77 13.72 -19.07
N PRO A 151 -9.58 14.47 -17.96
CA PRO A 151 -8.41 14.28 -17.12
C PRO A 151 -8.23 12.83 -16.69
N GLY A 152 -7.01 12.33 -16.76
CA GLY A 152 -6.68 10.98 -16.35
C GLY A 152 -6.88 10.75 -14.84
N ARG A 153 -6.96 9.48 -14.44
CA ARG A 153 -7.04 9.05 -13.03
C ARG A 153 -6.20 7.80 -12.80
N CYS A 154 -4.97 7.82 -13.31
CA CYS A 154 -4.16 6.61 -13.37
C CYS A 154 -3.10 6.51 -12.29
N TRP A 155 -2.60 7.59 -11.77
CA TRP A 155 -1.55 7.57 -10.77
C TRP A 155 -2.05 8.09 -9.41
N PRO A 156 -1.73 7.38 -8.31
CA PRO A 156 -1.09 6.06 -8.19
C PRO A 156 -2.07 4.90 -8.46
N GLY A 157 -1.55 3.66 -8.50
CA GLY A 157 -2.32 2.45 -8.81
C GLY A 157 -3.32 2.04 -7.73
N GLY A 158 -4.64 2.20 -7.97
CA GLY A 158 -5.65 1.94 -6.94
C GLY A 158 -5.80 0.47 -6.56
N HIS A 159 -5.72 -0.45 -7.51
CA HIS A 159 -5.83 -1.89 -7.25
C HIS A 159 -4.58 -2.45 -6.59
N ALA A 160 -3.40 -1.98 -7.01
CA ALA A 160 -2.15 -2.27 -6.32
C ALA A 160 -2.22 -1.86 -4.84
N ALA A 161 -2.83 -0.71 -4.54
CA ALA A 161 -3.05 -0.25 -3.17
C ALA A 161 -3.87 -1.24 -2.35
N THR A 162 -4.88 -1.91 -2.92
CA THR A 162 -5.68 -2.91 -2.22
C THR A 162 -4.82 -4.05 -1.66
N GLY A 163 -3.80 -4.50 -2.40
CA GLY A 163 -2.86 -5.51 -1.93
C GLY A 163 -1.81 -4.94 -0.98
N PHE A 164 -1.14 -3.85 -1.37
CA PHE A 164 -0.05 -3.26 -0.60
C PHE A 164 -0.49 -2.62 0.73
N THR A 165 -1.74 -2.20 0.87
CA THR A 165 -2.25 -1.69 2.15
C THR A 165 -2.19 -2.76 3.27
N LEU A 166 -2.13 -4.05 2.93
CA LEU A 166 -1.93 -5.14 3.88
C LEU A 166 -0.53 -5.18 4.51
N PHE A 167 0.42 -4.32 4.09
CA PHE A 167 1.63 -4.04 4.88
C PHE A 167 1.31 -3.61 6.31
N ALA A 168 0.12 -3.09 6.54
CA ALA A 168 -0.41 -2.81 7.87
C ALA A 168 -0.36 -4.03 8.81
N LEU A 169 -0.59 -5.24 8.29
CA LEU A 169 -0.47 -6.49 9.07
C LEU A 169 0.96 -6.76 9.52
N PHE A 170 1.95 -6.51 8.64
CA PHE A 170 3.36 -6.63 9.03
C PHE A 170 3.67 -5.76 10.24
N PHE A 171 3.30 -4.48 10.18
CA PHE A 171 3.59 -3.53 11.23
C PHE A 171 2.80 -3.81 12.52
N ALA A 172 1.54 -4.20 12.43
CA ALA A 172 0.73 -4.56 13.58
C ALA A 172 1.24 -5.82 14.33
N LEU A 173 1.85 -6.76 13.61
CA LEU A 173 2.29 -8.04 14.15
C LEU A 173 3.78 -8.10 14.52
N ARG A 174 4.61 -7.17 14.03
CA ARG A 174 6.08 -7.32 14.03
C ARG A 174 6.69 -7.48 15.42
N ASP A 175 6.15 -6.82 16.43
CA ASP A 175 6.72 -6.84 17.77
C ASP A 175 6.30 -8.08 18.55
N ARG A 176 5.05 -8.53 18.42
CA ARG A 176 4.51 -9.68 19.14
C ARG A 176 4.68 -11.01 18.41
N ARG A 177 4.57 -11.02 17.08
CA ARG A 177 4.52 -12.22 16.24
C ARG A 177 5.40 -12.09 14.99
N PRO A 178 6.73 -11.99 15.15
CA PRO A 178 7.64 -11.63 14.04
C PRO A 178 7.67 -12.62 12.88
N ARG A 179 7.42 -13.90 13.13
CA ARG A 179 7.31 -14.91 12.05
C ARG A 179 6.05 -14.65 11.21
N LEU A 180 4.92 -14.44 11.87
CA LEU A 180 3.65 -14.14 11.20
C LEU A 180 3.69 -12.78 10.48
N ALA A 181 4.37 -11.79 11.07
CA ALA A 181 4.59 -10.51 10.42
C ALA A 181 5.34 -10.65 9.08
N ARG A 182 6.43 -11.45 9.04
CA ARG A 182 7.16 -11.72 7.79
C ARG A 182 6.28 -12.41 6.75
N GLN A 183 5.47 -13.38 7.16
CA GLN A 183 4.52 -14.04 6.25
C GLN A 183 3.48 -13.05 5.72
N ALA A 184 2.94 -12.18 6.59
CA ALA A 184 2.01 -11.12 6.20
C ALA A 184 2.65 -10.13 5.22
N PHE A 185 3.92 -9.76 5.42
CA PHE A 185 4.67 -8.93 4.48
C PHE A 185 4.79 -9.58 3.10
N VAL A 186 5.25 -10.85 3.06
CA VAL A 186 5.39 -11.60 1.79
C VAL A 186 4.04 -11.73 1.09
N PHE A 187 2.99 -12.05 1.84
CA PHE A 187 1.63 -12.15 1.31
C PHE A 187 1.15 -10.81 0.72
N ALA A 188 1.28 -9.71 1.47
CA ALA A 188 0.87 -8.38 1.01
C ALA A 188 1.64 -7.94 -0.23
N PHE A 189 2.96 -8.19 -0.26
CA PHE A 189 3.81 -7.88 -1.40
C PHE A 189 3.42 -8.70 -2.63
N ALA A 190 3.24 -10.00 -2.48
CA ALA A 190 2.81 -10.88 -3.57
C ALA A 190 1.44 -10.48 -4.11
N LEU A 191 0.47 -10.23 -3.23
CA LEU A 191 -0.88 -9.85 -3.64
C LEU A 191 -0.88 -8.49 -4.36
N GLY A 192 -0.17 -7.49 -3.82
CA GLY A 192 -0.01 -6.19 -4.47
C GLY A 192 0.66 -6.28 -5.84
N THR A 193 1.66 -7.16 -5.98
CA THR A 193 2.34 -7.43 -7.25
C THR A 193 1.40 -8.11 -8.26
N VAL A 194 0.64 -9.11 -7.84
CA VAL A 194 -0.36 -9.77 -8.71
C VAL A 194 -1.38 -8.75 -9.21
N PHE A 195 -1.90 -7.89 -8.33
CA PHE A 195 -2.82 -6.81 -8.75
C PHE A 195 -2.15 -5.81 -9.68
N SER A 196 -0.89 -5.46 -9.43
CA SER A 196 -0.12 -4.56 -10.30
C SER A 196 0.02 -5.12 -11.71
N VAL A 197 0.49 -6.37 -11.83
CA VAL A 197 0.68 -7.04 -13.12
C VAL A 197 -0.66 -7.20 -13.86
N SER A 198 -1.73 -7.59 -13.17
CA SER A 198 -3.05 -7.72 -13.78
C SER A 198 -3.52 -6.40 -14.40
N ARG A 199 -3.30 -5.27 -13.70
CA ARG A 199 -3.67 -3.94 -14.21
C ARG A 199 -2.75 -3.45 -15.33
N MET A 200 -1.47 -3.84 -15.34
CA MET A 200 -0.58 -3.59 -16.49
C MET A 200 -1.04 -4.37 -17.72
N MET A 201 -1.39 -5.64 -17.58
CA MET A 201 -1.93 -6.47 -18.67
C MET A 201 -3.22 -5.91 -19.27
N GLN A 202 -4.00 -5.16 -18.48
CA GLN A 202 -5.22 -4.49 -18.92
C GLN A 202 -4.96 -3.08 -19.50
N GLY A 203 -3.72 -2.56 -19.47
CA GLY A 203 -3.40 -1.19 -19.86
C GLY A 203 -3.89 -0.12 -18.90
N ALA A 204 -4.25 -0.52 -17.68
CA ALA A 204 -4.83 0.38 -16.68
C ALA A 204 -3.78 1.17 -15.89
N HIS A 205 -2.56 0.67 -15.78
CA HIS A 205 -1.46 1.31 -15.05
C HIS A 205 -0.12 1.01 -15.69
N PHE A 206 0.80 1.98 -15.61
CA PHE A 206 2.21 1.75 -15.85
C PHE A 206 2.87 1.00 -14.68
N PHE A 207 4.07 0.46 -14.91
CA PHE A 207 4.86 -0.20 -13.87
C PHE A 207 5.20 0.77 -12.73
N SER A 208 5.71 1.96 -13.05
CA SER A 208 6.07 2.99 -12.07
C SER A 208 4.89 3.37 -11.16
N HIS A 209 3.66 3.46 -11.71
CA HIS A 209 2.45 3.76 -10.92
C HIS A 209 2.23 2.77 -9.78
N ASN A 210 2.52 1.50 -10.01
CA ASN A 210 2.33 0.45 -9.03
C ASN A 210 3.43 0.43 -7.98
N VAL A 211 4.68 0.73 -8.39
CA VAL A 211 5.81 0.82 -7.44
C VAL A 211 5.65 2.05 -6.53
N TRP A 212 5.22 3.19 -7.06
CA TRP A 212 4.85 4.35 -6.25
C TRP A 212 3.77 4.00 -5.22
N THR A 213 2.78 3.22 -5.62
CA THR A 213 1.72 2.77 -4.72
C THR A 213 2.26 1.93 -3.58
N ALA A 214 3.19 1.01 -3.86
CA ALA A 214 3.84 0.20 -2.84
C ALA A 214 4.61 1.08 -1.83
N ILE A 215 5.36 2.08 -2.33
CA ILE A 215 6.09 3.04 -1.50
C ILE A 215 5.12 3.82 -0.59
N PHE A 216 4.04 4.37 -1.13
CA PHE A 216 3.07 5.12 -0.34
C PHE A 216 2.40 4.25 0.73
N CYS A 217 1.94 3.06 0.37
CA CYS A 217 1.34 2.14 1.33
C CYS A 217 2.32 1.76 2.45
N TRP A 218 3.59 1.49 2.08
CA TRP A 218 4.63 1.20 3.06
C TRP A 218 4.87 2.37 4.01
N MET A 219 5.05 3.58 3.48
CA MET A 219 5.34 4.78 4.28
C MET A 219 4.18 5.16 5.20
N ILE A 220 2.93 5.01 4.74
CA ILE A 220 1.74 5.26 5.57
C ILE A 220 1.66 4.24 6.70
N CYS A 221 1.87 2.95 6.42
CA CYS A 221 1.85 1.90 7.43
C CYS A 221 3.01 2.04 8.43
N LEU A 222 4.21 2.40 7.97
CA LEU A 222 5.35 2.71 8.83
C LEU A 222 5.06 3.90 9.74
N GLY A 223 4.50 4.97 9.20
CA GLY A 223 4.12 6.16 9.97
C GLY A 223 3.11 5.83 11.07
N ALA A 224 2.02 5.12 10.73
CA ALA A 224 1.02 4.68 11.70
C ALA A 224 1.65 3.79 12.79
N TYR A 225 2.51 2.85 12.41
CA TYR A 225 3.25 2.03 13.37
C TYR A 225 4.14 2.89 14.28
N TYR A 226 4.92 3.79 13.73
CA TYR A 226 5.84 4.63 14.47
C TYR A 226 5.12 5.47 15.55
N TYR A 227 4.02 6.10 15.19
CA TYR A 227 3.27 6.94 16.11
C TYR A 227 2.42 6.16 17.14
N ILE A 228 1.88 4.99 16.77
CA ILE A 228 0.94 4.27 17.62
C ILE A 228 1.62 3.18 18.46
N LEU A 229 2.53 2.42 17.83
CA LEU A 229 3.05 1.18 18.43
C LEU A 229 4.51 1.26 18.86
N TYR A 230 5.34 1.99 18.12
CA TYR A 230 6.78 2.01 18.36
C TYR A 230 7.12 2.58 19.73
N ARG A 231 7.93 1.83 20.50
CA ARG A 231 8.47 2.21 21.80
C ARG A 231 9.92 1.74 21.87
N PRO A 232 10.89 2.65 21.78
CA PRO A 232 12.31 2.30 21.91
C PRO A 232 12.60 1.73 23.31
N GLY A 233 13.57 0.83 23.41
CA GLY A 233 13.90 0.12 24.66
C GLY A 233 14.31 1.05 25.81
N SER A 234 14.93 2.19 25.50
CA SER A 234 15.31 3.20 26.49
C SER A 234 14.12 3.83 27.23
N GLU A 235 13.00 4.03 26.55
CA GLU A 235 11.78 4.58 27.18
C GLU A 235 11.10 3.57 28.10
N VAL A 236 11.15 2.28 27.73
CA VAL A 236 10.59 1.19 28.54
C VAL A 236 11.40 1.00 29.81
N GLU A 237 12.71 1.09 29.72
CA GLU A 237 13.61 0.97 30.86
C GLU A 237 13.49 2.16 31.83
N ALA A 238 13.34 3.38 31.31
CA ALA A 238 13.11 4.58 32.10
C ALA A 238 11.77 4.53 32.84
N ALA A 239 10.70 4.10 32.15
CA ALA A 239 9.38 3.93 32.78
C ALA A 239 9.39 2.87 33.88
N GLY A 240 10.04 1.73 33.66
CA GLY A 240 10.17 0.67 34.66
C GLY A 240 10.98 1.10 35.91
N LYS A 241 12.01 1.93 35.73
CA LYS A 241 12.77 2.52 36.84
C LYS A 241 11.95 3.53 37.65
N ALA A 242 11.11 4.33 36.96
CA ALA A 242 10.24 5.31 37.64
C ALA A 242 9.14 4.64 38.49
N GLU A 243 8.56 3.55 38.00
CA GLU A 243 7.58 2.76 38.77
C GLU A 243 8.20 2.07 39.99
N ALA A 244 9.46 1.59 39.86
CA ALA A 244 10.18 0.94 40.97
C ALA A 244 10.64 1.91 42.09
N VAL A 245 10.81 3.19 41.75
CA VAL A 245 11.19 4.24 42.73
C VAL A 245 9.98 4.85 43.43
N GLY A 246 8.78 4.73 42.83
CA GLY A 246 7.50 5.24 43.37
C GLY A 246 6.70 4.23 44.23
N ALA A 247 7.17 2.98 44.35
CA ALA A 247 6.59 1.91 45.15
C ALA A 247 7.42 1.64 46.40
#